data_600ed98bd9a4efdc2824b011a7f1d8a3
#
_entry.id   600ed98bd9a4efdc2824b011a7f1d8a3
#
_cell.length_a   1.000
_cell.length_b   1.000
_cell.length_c   1.000
_cell.angle_alpha   90.00
_cell.angle_beta   90.00
_cell.angle_gamma   90.00
#
_symmetry.space_group_name_H-M   'P 1'
#
loop_
_entity.id
_entity.type
_entity.pdbx_description
1 polymer ?
#
loop_
_entity_poly.entity_id
_entity_poly.type
_entity_poly.pdbx_seq_one_letter_code
_entity_poly.pdbx_strand_id
1 'polypeptide(L)'
;MKQAIGHDYYIFYKPFGVISQFTPEVSGQACLKDWLNLKSDVYPVGRLDLDSEGLLLLSNDKALQRAVLLPENKMIKTYWLQVEGHFGQIAAHQLMEGVYISVQK
;
A
#
# COMPACT_ATOMS: atom_id res chain seq x y z
N MET A 1 0.26 -15.20 -34.66
CA MET A 1 -0.27 -14.24 -33.66
C MET A 1 0.80 -13.94 -32.65
N LYS A 2 1.04 -12.68 -32.42
CA LYS A 2 2.01 -12.29 -31.42
C LYS A 2 1.39 -12.41 -30.04
N GLN A 3 1.94 -13.26 -29.21
CA GLN A 3 1.50 -13.38 -27.85
C GLN A 3 2.06 -12.21 -27.05
N ALA A 4 1.20 -11.50 -26.34
CA ALA A 4 1.66 -10.45 -25.43
C ALA A 4 2.56 -11.09 -24.35
N ILE A 5 3.68 -10.44 -24.06
CA ILE A 5 4.49 -10.85 -22.93
C ILE A 5 3.65 -10.59 -21.69
N GLY A 6 3.29 -11.67 -21.02
CA GLY A 6 2.46 -11.58 -19.85
C GLY A 6 3.20 -10.95 -18.68
N HIS A 7 2.55 -9.99 -18.04
CA HIS A 7 2.94 -9.54 -16.72
C HIS A 7 2.13 -10.29 -15.70
N ASP A 8 2.66 -10.37 -14.50
CA ASP A 8 1.98 -11.00 -13.39
C ASP A 8 1.33 -9.95 -12.51
N TYR A 9 0.12 -10.22 -12.07
CA TYR A 9 -0.67 -9.31 -11.24
C TYR A 9 -1.22 -10.09 -10.05
N TYR A 10 -1.01 -9.56 -8.85
CA TYR A 10 -1.46 -10.20 -7.63
C TYR A 10 -2.15 -9.19 -6.74
N ILE A 11 -3.18 -9.65 -6.06
CA ILE A 11 -3.83 -8.92 -4.98
C ILE A 11 -3.60 -9.71 -3.71
N PHE A 12 -3.03 -9.07 -2.71
CA PHE A 12 -2.74 -9.69 -1.44
C PHE A 12 -3.39 -8.89 -0.32
N TYR A 13 -4.04 -9.57 0.59
CA TYR A 13 -4.52 -8.94 1.81
C TYR A 13 -3.35 -8.91 2.79
N LYS A 14 -2.69 -7.77 2.88
CA LYS A 14 -1.52 -7.62 3.75
C LYS A 14 -1.97 -7.61 5.21
N PRO A 15 -1.42 -8.52 6.04
CA PRO A 15 -1.74 -8.51 7.47
C PRO A 15 -1.13 -7.31 8.20
N PHE A 16 -1.71 -7.00 9.34
CA PHE A 16 -1.12 -6.07 10.29
C PHE A 16 0.27 -6.56 10.72
N GLY A 17 1.21 -5.65 10.86
CA GLY A 17 2.54 -5.99 11.35
C GLY A 17 3.51 -6.54 10.32
N VAL A 18 3.13 -6.53 9.05
CA VAL A 18 3.97 -7.00 7.94
C VAL A 18 4.33 -5.79 7.08
N ILE A 19 5.62 -5.60 6.81
CA ILE A 19 6.05 -4.50 5.93
C ILE A 19 5.79 -4.84 4.46
N SER A 20 5.54 -3.80 3.67
CA SER A 20 5.22 -3.92 2.24
C SER A 20 6.50 -4.06 1.40
N GLN A 21 7.35 -5.00 1.76
CA GLN A 21 8.55 -5.34 1.01
C GLN A 21 8.91 -6.80 1.24
N PHE A 22 9.75 -7.32 0.34
CA PHE A 22 10.14 -8.74 0.38
C PHE A 22 11.32 -9.00 1.30
N THR A 23 11.99 -7.96 1.78
CA THR A 23 13.12 -8.10 2.71
C THR A 23 12.86 -7.28 3.95
N PRO A 24 13.26 -7.77 5.13
CA PRO A 24 13.08 -6.99 6.36
C PRO A 24 14.04 -5.81 6.41
N GLU A 25 13.62 -4.73 7.07
CA GLU A 25 14.49 -3.58 7.35
C GLU A 25 15.34 -3.83 8.59
N VAL A 26 14.79 -4.59 9.52
CA VAL A 26 15.50 -5.00 10.74
C VAL A 26 15.37 -6.50 10.92
N SER A 27 16.30 -7.10 11.63
CA SER A 27 16.31 -8.53 11.87
C SER A 27 15.03 -8.97 12.58
N GLY A 28 14.44 -10.05 12.08
CA GLY A 28 13.24 -10.64 12.69
C GLY A 28 11.93 -9.97 12.31
N GLN A 29 11.97 -8.91 11.50
CA GLN A 29 10.75 -8.22 11.08
C GLN A 29 9.98 -9.05 10.06
N ALA A 30 8.66 -9.15 10.24
CA ALA A 30 7.80 -9.82 9.30
C ALA A 30 7.70 -9.02 7.99
N CYS A 31 7.82 -9.70 6.87
CA CYS A 31 7.80 -9.08 5.55
C CYS A 31 7.04 -9.96 4.56
N LEU A 32 6.86 -9.47 3.34
CA LEU A 32 6.08 -10.17 2.32
C LEU A 32 6.64 -11.55 1.98
N LYS A 33 7.95 -11.72 2.08
CA LYS A 33 8.59 -13.00 1.80
C LYS A 33 8.08 -14.13 2.70
N ASP A 34 7.65 -13.80 3.90
CA ASP A 34 7.13 -14.80 4.85
C ASP A 34 5.77 -15.36 4.42
N TRP A 35 5.08 -14.67 3.53
CA TRP A 35 3.73 -15.01 3.08
C TRP A 35 3.67 -15.40 1.61
N LEU A 36 4.54 -14.82 0.77
CA LEU A 36 4.45 -14.91 -0.67
C LEU A 36 5.76 -15.42 -1.26
N ASN A 37 5.63 -16.33 -2.22
CA ASN A 37 6.75 -16.83 -3.01
C ASN A 37 6.51 -16.47 -4.47
N LEU A 38 6.98 -15.29 -4.87
CA LEU A 38 6.75 -14.73 -6.19
C LEU A 38 8.08 -14.55 -6.92
N LYS A 39 8.00 -14.32 -8.23
CA LYS A 39 9.18 -14.02 -9.04
C LYS A 39 9.87 -12.77 -8.50
N SER A 40 11.19 -12.72 -8.65
CA SER A 40 12.00 -11.65 -8.07
C SER A 40 11.75 -10.27 -8.67
N ASP A 41 11.11 -10.21 -9.85
CA ASP A 41 10.77 -8.94 -10.50
C ASP A 41 9.39 -8.40 -10.15
N VAL A 42 8.64 -9.12 -9.30
CA VAL A 42 7.33 -8.67 -8.82
C VAL A 42 7.52 -7.83 -7.57
N TYR A 43 6.98 -6.61 -7.60
CA TYR A 43 7.08 -5.65 -6.51
C TYR A 43 5.71 -5.14 -6.10
N PRO A 44 5.56 -4.69 -4.86
CA PRO A 44 4.34 -3.99 -4.47
C PRO A 44 4.12 -2.74 -5.30
N VAL A 45 2.90 -2.53 -5.74
CA VAL A 45 2.49 -1.31 -6.42
C VAL A 45 1.97 -0.35 -5.34
N GLY A 46 2.87 0.46 -4.83
CA GLY A 46 2.64 1.23 -3.63
C GLY A 46 2.95 0.44 -2.37
N ARG A 47 2.71 1.04 -1.24
CA ARG A 47 3.04 0.44 0.05
C ARG A 47 1.97 0.80 1.07
N LEU A 48 1.57 -0.18 1.85
CA LEU A 48 0.79 0.06 3.05
C LEU A 48 1.74 0.18 4.24
N ASP A 49 1.36 0.99 5.21
CA ASP A 49 2.13 1.11 6.44
C ASP A 49 2.19 -0.23 7.18
N LEU A 50 3.18 -0.37 8.04
CA LEU A 50 3.38 -1.57 8.84
C LEU A 50 2.12 -1.95 9.60
N ASP A 51 1.46 -0.98 10.19
CA ASP A 51 0.28 -1.17 11.01
C ASP A 51 -1.04 -1.05 10.24
N SER A 52 -0.98 -0.95 8.92
CA SER A 52 -2.16 -1.02 8.07
C SER A 52 -2.34 -2.43 7.53
N GLU A 53 -3.57 -2.87 7.42
CA GLU A 53 -3.88 -4.14 6.77
C GLU A 53 -4.84 -3.88 5.61
N GLY A 54 -4.82 -4.77 4.62
CA GLY A 54 -5.74 -4.67 3.51
C GLY A 54 -5.09 -4.89 2.16
N LEU A 55 -5.70 -4.32 1.15
CA LEU A 55 -5.36 -4.56 -0.24
C LEU A 55 -3.98 -4.05 -0.59
N LEU A 56 -3.14 -4.95 -1.05
CA LEU A 56 -1.85 -4.64 -1.63
C LEU A 56 -1.78 -5.25 -3.02
N LEU A 57 -1.53 -4.43 -4.01
CA LEU A 57 -1.36 -4.86 -5.39
C LEU A 57 0.12 -5.10 -5.65
N LEU A 58 0.45 -6.22 -6.30
CA LEU A 58 1.83 -6.54 -6.66
C LEU A 58 1.89 -6.89 -8.13
N SER A 59 2.94 -6.44 -8.79
CA SER A 59 3.11 -6.72 -10.22
C SER A 59 4.54 -6.46 -10.66
N ASN A 60 4.90 -7.05 -11.79
CA ASN A 60 6.10 -6.70 -12.53
C ASN A 60 5.81 -5.79 -13.73
N ASP A 61 4.59 -5.29 -13.83
CA ASP A 61 4.18 -4.38 -14.90
C ASP A 61 4.52 -2.94 -14.51
N LYS A 62 5.58 -2.40 -15.09
CA LYS A 62 6.03 -1.03 -14.79
C LYS A 62 5.03 0.02 -15.25
N ALA A 63 4.28 -0.24 -16.31
CA ALA A 63 3.25 0.69 -16.77
C ALA A 63 2.12 0.80 -15.74
N LEU A 64 1.72 -0.32 -15.13
CA LEU A 64 0.73 -0.31 -14.05
C LEU A 64 1.25 0.45 -12.84
N GLN A 65 2.50 0.20 -12.43
CA GLN A 65 3.10 0.91 -11.31
C GLN A 65 3.07 2.41 -11.52
N ARG A 66 3.45 2.84 -12.73
CA ARG A 66 3.44 4.27 -13.07
C ARG A 66 2.03 4.83 -13.03
N ALA A 67 1.06 4.12 -13.59
CA ALA A 67 -0.33 4.57 -13.62
C ALA A 67 -0.90 4.77 -12.22
N VAL A 68 -0.54 3.91 -11.29
CA VAL A 68 -1.06 3.95 -9.91
C VAL A 68 -0.30 4.96 -9.05
N LEU A 69 1.03 5.03 -9.20
CA LEU A 69 1.88 5.76 -8.27
C LEU A 69 2.11 7.22 -8.62
N LEU A 70 1.93 7.62 -9.88
CA LEU A 70 2.13 9.02 -10.25
C LEU A 70 1.05 9.90 -9.62
N PRO A 71 1.45 10.97 -8.90
CA PRO A 71 0.48 11.85 -8.23
C PRO A 71 -0.54 12.48 -9.18
N GLU A 72 -0.14 12.80 -10.39
CA GLU A 72 -1.03 13.43 -11.38
C GLU A 72 -2.16 12.51 -11.83
N ASN A 73 -2.06 11.22 -11.63
CA ASN A 73 -3.12 10.28 -11.97
C ASN A 73 -4.21 10.21 -10.90
N LYS A 74 -3.97 10.78 -9.74
CA LYS A 74 -4.96 10.95 -8.66
C LYS A 74 -5.71 9.68 -8.33
N MET A 75 -4.99 8.58 -8.16
CA MET A 75 -5.59 7.32 -7.78
C MET A 75 -6.26 7.44 -6.41
N ILE A 76 -7.55 7.14 -6.35
CA ILE A 76 -8.29 7.19 -5.10
C ILE A 76 -7.92 6.00 -4.23
N LYS A 77 -7.61 6.27 -2.97
CA LYS A 77 -7.32 5.25 -1.96
C LYS A 77 -8.31 5.42 -0.82
N THR A 78 -8.88 4.31 -0.39
CA THR A 78 -9.86 4.32 0.69
C THR A 78 -9.27 3.60 1.90
N TYR A 79 -9.28 4.27 3.04
CA TYR A 79 -8.84 3.72 4.31
C TYR A 79 -9.98 3.78 5.32
N TRP A 80 -10.18 2.68 6.01
CA TRP A 80 -11.06 2.64 7.17
C TRP A 80 -10.19 2.78 8.41
N LEU A 81 -10.50 3.79 9.21
CA LEU A 81 -9.73 4.11 10.40
C LEU A 81 -10.56 3.90 11.65
N GLN A 82 -9.97 3.27 12.63
CA GLN A 82 -10.53 3.18 13.96
C GLN A 82 -9.75 4.13 14.85
N VAL A 83 -10.45 5.07 15.47
CA VAL A 83 -9.81 6.10 16.30
C VAL A 83 -10.38 6.05 17.71
N GLU A 84 -9.59 6.53 18.66
CA GLU A 84 -10.06 6.65 20.03
C GLU A 84 -10.98 7.84 20.17
N GLY A 85 -11.95 7.73 21.09
CA GLY A 85 -12.87 8.79 21.38
C GLY A 85 -14.02 8.88 20.39
N HIS A 86 -14.73 10.01 20.43
CA HIS A 86 -15.86 10.26 19.55
C HIS A 86 -15.42 11.05 18.33
N PHE A 87 -15.65 10.50 17.16
CA PHE A 87 -15.36 11.16 15.90
C PHE A 87 -16.68 11.64 15.27
N GLY A 88 -16.96 12.92 15.47
CA GLY A 88 -18.21 13.52 14.99
C GLY A 88 -18.03 14.25 13.66
N GLN A 89 -19.14 14.88 13.22
CA GLN A 89 -19.16 15.58 11.93
C GLN A 89 -18.22 16.77 11.88
N ILE A 90 -18.02 17.48 12.99
CA ILE A 90 -17.12 18.63 13.04
C ILE A 90 -15.69 18.19 12.73
N ALA A 91 -15.22 17.12 13.39
CA ALA A 91 -13.89 16.59 13.14
C ALA A 91 -13.75 16.09 11.70
N ALA A 92 -14.78 15.45 11.16
CA ALA A 92 -14.76 14.97 9.77
C ALA A 92 -14.62 16.14 8.81
N HIS A 93 -15.37 17.22 9.00
CA HIS A 93 -15.26 18.41 8.15
C HIS A 93 -13.88 19.05 8.24
N GLN A 94 -13.31 19.14 9.43
CA GLN A 94 -11.98 19.68 9.61
C GLN A 94 -10.93 18.89 8.84
N LEU A 95 -11.02 17.56 8.86
CA LEU A 95 -10.12 16.72 8.09
C LEU A 95 -10.30 16.87 6.59
N MET A 96 -11.54 17.02 6.13
CA MET A 96 -11.83 17.22 4.71
C MET A 96 -11.25 18.55 4.20
N GLU A 97 -11.26 19.59 5.00
CA GLU A 97 -10.71 20.88 4.63
C GLU A 97 -9.18 20.93 4.78
N GLY A 98 -8.65 20.07 5.59
CA GLY A 98 -7.22 20.01 5.86
C GLY A 98 -6.88 20.53 7.25
N VAL A 99 -5.91 19.89 7.86
CA VAL A 99 -5.41 20.28 9.18
C VAL A 99 -3.90 20.36 9.15
N TYR A 100 -3.34 21.21 10.00
CA TYR A 100 -1.90 21.28 10.17
C TYR A 100 -1.44 20.16 11.07
N ILE A 101 -0.38 19.49 10.66
CA ILE A 101 0.23 18.45 11.47
C ILE A 101 1.72 18.75 11.66
N SER A 102 2.25 18.32 12.80
CA SER A 102 3.68 18.33 13.02
C SER A 102 4.28 17.04 12.50
N VAL A 103 5.31 17.19 11.69
CA VAL A 103 6.01 16.02 11.14
C VAL A 103 7.33 15.89 11.88
N GLN A 104 7.51 14.78 12.56
CA GLN A 104 8.81 14.44 13.17
C GLN A 104 9.71 13.82 12.13
N LYS A 105 10.92 14.30 12.10
CA LYS A 105 11.94 13.77 11.21
C LYS A 105 12.83 12.78 11.93
#